data_007f44edef3db5ed0837b7fa5f9c39ec
#
_entry.id   007f44edef3db5ed0837b7fa5f9c39ec
#
_cell.length_a   1.000
_cell.length_b   1.000
_cell.length_c   1.000
_cell.angle_alpha   90.00
_cell.angle_beta   90.00
_cell.angle_gamma   90.00
#
_symmetry.space_group_name_H-M   'P 1'
#
loop_
_entity.id
_entity.type
_entity.pdbx_description
1 polymer ?
#
loop_
_entity_poly.entity_id
_entity_poly.type
_entity_poly.pdbx_seq_one_letter_code
_entity_poly.pdbx_strand_id
1 'polypeptide(L)'
;MSDFGSVTCLTIVAESVLEERLLAVIEECGARGWTVSMAQGHGPSSHGVSGIEGGNVRVETLVPDDVAARIWASLETDFFPHYAVSAWAYDVRVARMTRYS
;
A
#
# COMPACT_ATOMS: atom_id res chain seq x y z
N MET A 1 17.24 20.48 -7.43
CA MET A 1 16.25 21.36 -6.93
C MET A 1 14.95 21.28 -7.67
N SER A 2 15.04 21.43 -8.94
CA SER A 2 13.85 21.46 -9.76
C SER A 2 13.06 20.17 -9.74
N ASP A 3 13.67 19.07 -9.34
CA ASP A 3 13.01 17.76 -9.35
C ASP A 3 12.47 17.37 -7.97
N PHE A 4 12.04 18.36 -7.24
CA PHE A 4 11.48 18.19 -5.90
C PHE A 4 9.99 18.48 -5.97
N GLY A 5 9.17 17.60 -5.48
CA GLY A 5 7.73 17.79 -5.57
C GLY A 5 6.96 16.88 -4.63
N SER A 6 5.65 16.86 -4.80
CA SER A 6 4.75 16.11 -3.93
C SER A 6 4.12 14.93 -4.68
N VAL A 7 4.01 13.83 -3.98
CA VAL A 7 3.27 12.65 -4.42
C VAL A 7 2.47 12.13 -3.23
N THR A 8 1.62 11.15 -3.50
CA THR A 8 0.87 10.47 -2.46
C THR A 8 1.65 9.24 -2.00
N CYS A 9 1.80 9.11 -0.69
CA CYS A 9 2.29 7.87 -0.11
C CYS A 9 1.07 7.04 0.29
N LEU A 10 0.92 5.89 -0.33
CA LEU A 10 -0.16 4.96 0.02
C LEU A 10 0.44 3.82 0.79
N THR A 11 -0.10 3.56 1.97
CA THR A 11 0.37 2.50 2.85
C THR A 11 -0.74 1.48 3.03
N ILE A 12 -0.41 0.21 2.87
CA ILE A 12 -1.35 -0.90 3.01
C ILE A 12 -0.75 -1.91 3.97
N VAL A 13 -1.52 -2.31 4.97
CA VAL A 13 -1.10 -3.35 5.90
C VAL A 13 -2.08 -4.50 5.79
N ALA A 14 -1.55 -5.69 5.59
CA ALA A 14 -2.36 -6.87 5.34
C ALA A 14 -1.63 -8.12 5.81
N GLU A 15 -2.36 -9.23 5.86
CA GLU A 15 -1.72 -10.51 6.14
C GLU A 15 -0.71 -10.84 5.03
N SER A 16 0.39 -11.46 5.42
CA SER A 16 1.49 -11.75 4.51
C SER A 16 1.05 -12.57 3.31
N VAL A 17 0.05 -13.41 3.47
CA VAL A 17 -0.43 -14.26 2.37
C VAL A 17 -0.99 -13.44 1.22
N LEU A 18 -1.37 -12.20 1.47
CA LEU A 18 -1.92 -11.32 0.43
C LEU A 18 -0.86 -10.52 -0.32
N GLU A 19 0.42 -10.65 0.07
CA GLU A 19 1.46 -9.78 -0.47
C GLU A 19 1.53 -9.82 -1.99
N GLU A 20 1.60 -11.00 -2.58
CA GLU A 20 1.76 -11.10 -4.02
C GLU A 20 0.58 -10.49 -4.77
N ARG A 21 -0.63 -10.72 -4.26
CA ARG A 21 -1.82 -10.15 -4.89
C ARG A 21 -1.85 -8.64 -4.79
N LEU A 22 -1.46 -8.11 -3.63
CA LEU A 22 -1.39 -6.66 -3.45
C LEU A 22 -0.39 -6.04 -4.39
N LEU A 23 0.80 -6.63 -4.50
CA LEU A 23 1.82 -6.07 -5.37
C LEU A 23 1.39 -6.10 -6.82
N ALA A 24 0.70 -7.17 -7.24
CA ALA A 24 0.19 -7.24 -8.61
C ALA A 24 -0.82 -6.13 -8.88
N VAL A 25 -1.70 -5.87 -7.92
CA VAL A 25 -2.72 -4.83 -8.08
C VAL A 25 -2.09 -3.45 -8.17
N ILE A 26 -1.15 -3.13 -7.29
CA ILE A 26 -0.57 -1.80 -7.32
C ILE A 26 0.26 -1.58 -8.58
N GLU A 27 0.89 -2.63 -9.09
CA GLU A 27 1.63 -2.53 -10.35
C GLU A 27 0.68 -2.31 -11.51
N GLU A 28 -0.41 -3.06 -11.56
CA GLU A 28 -1.42 -2.88 -12.61
C GLU A 28 -2.02 -1.48 -12.61
N CYS A 29 -2.15 -0.90 -11.43
CA CYS A 29 -2.73 0.43 -11.33
C CYS A 29 -1.75 1.54 -11.73
N GLY A 30 -0.49 1.20 -11.92
CA GLY A 30 0.49 2.16 -12.40
C GLY A 30 1.61 2.49 -11.44
N ALA A 31 1.68 1.83 -10.29
CA ALA A 31 2.78 2.06 -9.37
C ALA A 31 4.08 1.57 -10.00
N ARG A 32 5.13 2.37 -9.89
CA ARG A 32 6.41 2.07 -10.52
C ARG A 32 7.40 1.45 -9.54
N GLY A 33 7.09 1.51 -8.27
CA GLY A 33 7.92 0.91 -7.24
C GLY A 33 7.21 0.87 -5.92
N TRP A 34 7.73 0.09 -5.00
CA TRP A 34 7.14 -0.05 -3.68
C TRP A 34 8.18 -0.56 -2.70
N THR A 35 7.86 -0.41 -1.42
CA THR A 35 8.70 -0.92 -0.34
C THR A 35 7.83 -1.84 0.51
N VAL A 36 8.36 -3.01 0.83
CA VAL A 36 7.64 -3.98 1.65
C VAL A 36 8.45 -4.23 2.90
N SER A 37 7.77 -4.25 4.03
CA SER A 37 8.41 -4.61 5.30
C SER A 37 7.46 -5.50 6.09
N MET A 38 8.02 -6.25 7.01
CA MET A 38 7.22 -7.03 7.95
C MET A 38 6.63 -6.09 8.97
N ALA A 39 5.43 -6.41 9.46
CA ALA A 39 4.75 -5.55 10.39
C ALA A 39 4.08 -6.37 11.48
N GLN A 40 4.02 -5.80 12.66
CA GLN A 40 3.23 -6.33 13.77
C GLN A 40 2.25 -5.27 14.18
N GLY A 41 1.05 -5.68 14.55
CA GLY A 41 0.06 -4.73 14.95
C GLY A 41 -1.11 -5.40 15.60
N HIS A 42 -1.99 -4.58 16.12
CA HIS A 42 -3.22 -5.06 16.74
C HIS A 42 -4.33 -4.12 16.32
N GLY A 43 -5.36 -4.70 15.72
CA GLY A 43 -6.50 -3.91 15.26
C GLY A 43 -7.80 -4.61 15.62
N PRO A 44 -8.90 -3.89 15.43
CA PRO A 44 -10.21 -4.42 15.85
C PRO A 44 -10.62 -5.70 15.14
N SER A 45 -10.13 -5.96 13.95
CA SER A 45 -10.52 -7.14 13.20
C SER A 45 -9.40 -8.14 13.01
N SER A 46 -8.26 -7.94 13.63
CA SER A 46 -7.13 -8.82 13.40
C SER A 46 -7.14 -10.08 14.23
N HIS A 47 -7.71 -10.04 15.40
CA HIS A 47 -7.81 -11.18 16.31
C HIS A 47 -6.48 -11.85 16.64
N GLY A 48 -5.39 -11.29 16.22
CA GLY A 48 -4.10 -11.87 16.45
C GLY A 48 -3.79 -13.12 15.66
N VAL A 49 -4.69 -13.54 14.80
CA VAL A 49 -4.49 -14.77 14.06
C VAL A 49 -3.42 -14.62 13.01
N SER A 50 -3.46 -13.52 12.29
CA SER A 50 -2.49 -13.29 11.23
C SER A 50 -1.08 -13.22 11.77
N GLY A 51 -0.91 -12.77 12.99
CA GLY A 51 0.40 -12.70 13.59
C GLY A 51 0.99 -14.05 13.92
N ILE A 52 0.16 -15.09 13.90
CA ILE A 52 0.63 -16.42 14.25
C ILE A 52 1.21 -17.13 13.04
N GLU A 53 0.53 -17.04 11.91
CA GLU A 53 0.84 -17.88 10.77
C GLU A 53 1.82 -17.31 9.77
N GLY A 54 1.99 -16.09 9.65
CA GLY A 54 2.88 -15.51 8.65
C GLY A 54 3.05 -14.04 8.88
N GLY A 55 2.36 -13.55 9.89
CA GLY A 55 2.46 -12.15 10.22
C GLY A 55 1.79 -11.26 9.19
N ASN A 56 2.16 -10.01 9.23
CA ASN A 56 1.62 -8.99 8.35
C ASN A 56 2.73 -8.37 7.52
N VAL A 57 2.34 -7.80 6.40
CA VAL A 57 3.23 -6.99 5.59
C VAL A 57 2.70 -5.57 5.54
N ARG A 58 3.63 -4.66 5.41
CA ARG A 58 3.35 -3.25 5.18
C ARG A 58 3.92 -2.90 3.81
N VAL A 59 3.05 -2.48 2.91
CA VAL A 59 3.44 -2.10 1.56
C VAL A 59 3.27 -0.60 1.44
N GLU A 60 4.32 0.08 1.00
CA GLU A 60 4.24 1.52 0.75
C GLU A 60 4.62 1.80 -0.68
N THR A 61 3.87 2.67 -1.32
CA THR A 61 4.18 3.09 -2.68
C THR A 61 3.97 4.59 -2.79
N LEU A 62 4.87 5.23 -3.52
CA LEU A 62 4.82 6.67 -3.75
C LEU A 62 4.34 6.87 -5.17
N VAL A 63 3.17 7.46 -5.34
CA VAL A 63 2.47 7.48 -6.63
C VAL A 63 1.77 8.81 -6.84
N PRO A 64 1.48 9.16 -8.09
CA PRO A 64 0.61 10.30 -8.36
C PRO A 64 -0.81 10.03 -7.86
N ASP A 65 -1.58 11.09 -7.67
CA ASP A 65 -2.93 10.99 -7.12
C ASP A 65 -3.83 10.06 -7.92
N ASP A 66 -3.73 10.08 -9.24
CA ASP A 66 -4.59 9.25 -10.06
C ASP A 66 -4.29 7.77 -9.89
N VAL A 67 -3.02 7.43 -9.71
CA VAL A 67 -2.62 6.05 -9.43
C VAL A 67 -3.12 5.64 -8.04
N ALA A 68 -2.95 6.52 -7.06
CA ALA A 68 -3.45 6.26 -5.70
C ALA A 68 -4.95 5.98 -5.72
N ALA A 69 -5.70 6.76 -6.48
CA ALA A 69 -7.15 6.59 -6.57
C ALA A 69 -7.50 5.23 -7.18
N ARG A 70 -6.77 4.80 -8.20
CA ARG A 70 -7.03 3.50 -8.81
C ARG A 70 -6.72 2.35 -7.86
N ILE A 71 -5.62 2.46 -7.12
CA ILE A 71 -5.29 1.43 -6.14
C ILE A 71 -6.37 1.37 -5.07
N TRP A 72 -6.79 2.54 -4.58
CA TRP A 72 -7.81 2.60 -3.53
C TRP A 72 -9.10 1.93 -4.00
N ALA A 73 -9.53 2.22 -5.23
CA ALA A 73 -10.74 1.61 -5.77
C ALA A 73 -10.63 0.08 -5.83
N SER A 74 -9.46 -0.43 -6.20
CA SER A 74 -9.25 -1.88 -6.22
C SER A 74 -9.30 -2.48 -4.82
N LEU A 75 -8.74 -1.78 -3.84
CA LEU A 75 -8.80 -2.25 -2.45
C LEU A 75 -10.25 -2.31 -1.97
N GLU A 76 -11.04 -1.29 -2.30
CA GLU A 76 -12.44 -1.27 -1.88
C GLU A 76 -13.25 -2.38 -2.50
N THR A 77 -12.96 -2.72 -3.73
CA THR A 77 -13.72 -3.72 -4.46
C THR A 77 -13.28 -5.14 -4.13
N ASP A 78 -11.98 -5.37 -4.07
CA ASP A 78 -11.44 -6.73 -4.09
C ASP A 78 -10.83 -7.19 -2.76
N PHE A 79 -10.55 -6.26 -1.85
CA PHE A 79 -9.85 -6.63 -0.63
C PHE A 79 -10.64 -6.32 0.64
N PHE A 80 -11.09 -5.09 0.81
CA PHE A 80 -11.77 -4.71 2.04
C PHE A 80 -12.98 -5.58 2.36
N PRO A 81 -13.80 -6.01 1.39
CA PRO A 81 -14.94 -6.84 1.73
C PRO A 81 -14.59 -8.22 2.24
N HIS A 82 -13.37 -8.68 1.99
CA HIS A 82 -13.01 -10.08 2.24
C HIS A 82 -11.90 -10.27 3.25
N TYR A 83 -11.10 -9.24 3.52
CA TYR A 83 -9.88 -9.40 4.31
C TYR A 83 -9.72 -8.24 5.29
N ALA A 84 -8.99 -8.49 6.36
CA ALA A 84 -8.67 -7.46 7.34
C ALA A 84 -7.47 -6.65 6.84
N VAL A 85 -7.72 -5.76 5.91
CA VAL A 85 -6.70 -4.92 5.29
C VAL A 85 -6.91 -3.49 5.78
N SER A 86 -5.83 -2.84 6.18
CA SER A 86 -5.85 -1.43 6.53
C SER A 86 -5.06 -0.65 5.51
N ALA A 87 -5.55 0.53 5.16
CA ALA A 87 -4.85 1.36 4.20
C ALA A 87 -5.06 2.82 4.56
N TRP A 88 -4.06 3.63 4.27
CA TRP A 88 -4.16 5.06 4.44
C TRP A 88 -3.22 5.75 3.46
N ALA A 89 -3.44 7.03 3.26
CA ALA A 89 -2.66 7.80 2.30
C ALA A 89 -2.41 9.19 2.85
N TYR A 90 -1.26 9.75 2.47
CA TYR A 90 -0.93 11.12 2.83
C TYR A 90 0.03 11.68 1.80
N ASP A 91 0.08 12.99 1.73
CA ASP A 91 0.97 13.66 0.80
C ASP A 91 2.36 13.70 1.37
N VAL A 92 3.35 13.43 0.53
CA VAL A 92 4.76 13.53 0.92
C VAL A 92 5.51 14.31 -0.14
N ARG A 93 6.58 14.93 0.28
CA ARG A 93 7.47 15.65 -0.63
C ARG A 93 8.67 14.75 -0.91
N VAL A 94 8.98 14.61 -2.17
CA VAL A 94 10.04 13.70 -2.59
C VAL A 94 11.09 14.46 -3.40
N ALA A 95 12.31 13.98 -3.32
CA ALA A 95 13.36 14.37 -4.26
C ALA A 95 13.24 13.47 -5.47
N ARG A 96 13.79 13.92 -6.59
CA ARG A 96 13.81 13.13 -7.84
C ARG A 96 12.40 12.73 -8.27
N MET A 97 11.57 13.75 -8.38
CA MET A 97 10.14 13.61 -8.63
C MET A 97 9.83 12.79 -9.87
N THR A 98 10.68 12.88 -10.90
CA THR A 98 10.43 12.16 -12.14
C THR A 98 10.40 10.63 -11.95
N ARG A 99 10.93 10.13 -10.86
CA ARG A 99 10.91 8.69 -10.60
C ARG A 99 9.50 8.18 -10.27
N TYR A 100 8.61 9.08 -9.88
CA TYR A 100 7.29 8.69 -9.37
C TYR A 100 6.14 9.10 -10.26
N SER A 101 6.41 9.83 -11.30
CA SER A 101 5.34 10.31 -12.17
C SER A 101 5.05 9.42 -13.37
#